data_7d0d7ee3a22df8130dc66316e7b4dbde
#
_entry.id   7d0d7ee3a22df8130dc66316e7b4dbde
#
_cell.length_a   1.000
_cell.length_b   1.000
_cell.length_c   1.000
_cell.angle_alpha   90.00
_cell.angle_beta   90.00
_cell.angle_gamma   90.00
#
_symmetry.space_group_name_H-M   'P 1'
#
loop_
_entity.id
_entity.type
_entity.pdbx_description
1 polymer ?
#
loop_
_entity_poly.entity_id
_entity_poly.type
_entity_poly.pdbx_seq_one_letter_code
_entity_poly.pdbx_strand_id
1 'polypeptide(L)'
;EERVDVAQIVSDMLEKQGVIMELRVEANWDIAKYDAFLAGYAAEFDPDMMYANFVTGASGNSMQYSNADVDKLLADGRHEENTEKRKAIYHEFEEVYDDAPGLFIICYIDANYVSIPGLNVLDTDRVLGHHAAGVMWNVEEWTLSK
;
A
#
# COMPACT_ATOMS: atom_id res chain seq x y z
N GLU A 1 -6.25 12.52 -10.82
CA GLU A 1 -7.51 12.34 -11.52
C GLU A 1 -8.21 11.07 -11.06
N GLU A 2 -7.61 9.89 -11.20
CA GLU A 2 -8.21 8.61 -10.78
C GLU A 2 -8.66 8.58 -9.30
N ARG A 3 -7.88 9.17 -8.39
CA ARG A 3 -8.26 9.26 -6.97
C ARG A 3 -9.48 10.14 -6.73
N VAL A 4 -9.64 11.20 -7.51
CA VAL A 4 -10.82 12.07 -7.42
C VAL A 4 -12.07 11.32 -7.85
N ASP A 5 -11.97 10.54 -8.93
CA ASP A 5 -13.06 9.73 -9.45
C ASP A 5 -13.48 8.65 -8.44
N VAL A 6 -12.49 7.96 -7.85
CA VAL A 6 -12.75 6.98 -6.77
C VAL A 6 -13.39 7.64 -5.55
N ALA A 7 -12.89 8.80 -5.11
CA ALA A 7 -13.45 9.52 -3.98
C ALA A 7 -14.90 9.95 -4.24
N GLN A 8 -15.22 10.38 -5.47
CA GLN A 8 -16.59 10.74 -5.85
C GLN A 8 -17.50 9.52 -5.82
N ILE A 9 -17.07 8.37 -6.35
CA ILE A 9 -17.84 7.13 -6.31
C ILE A 9 -18.13 6.72 -4.86
N VAL A 10 -17.13 6.77 -4.00
CA VAL A 10 -17.30 6.45 -2.56
C VAL A 10 -18.27 7.42 -1.91
N SER A 11 -18.15 8.73 -2.17
CA SER A 11 -19.07 9.75 -1.68
C SER A 11 -20.51 9.47 -2.09
N ASP A 12 -20.76 9.19 -3.37
CA ASP A 12 -22.08 8.88 -3.90
C ASP A 12 -22.70 7.60 -3.30
N MET A 13 -21.85 6.62 -2.98
CA MET A 13 -22.27 5.38 -2.31
C MET A 13 -22.64 5.63 -0.84
N LEU A 14 -21.87 6.42 -0.13
CA LEU A 14 -22.10 6.75 1.27
C LEU A 14 -23.31 7.67 1.46
N GLU A 15 -23.55 8.60 0.54
CA GLU A 15 -24.74 9.46 0.56
C GLU A 15 -26.03 8.63 0.55
N LYS A 16 -26.09 7.54 -0.22
CA LYS A 16 -27.21 6.61 -0.24
C LYS A 16 -27.48 5.92 1.10
N GLN A 17 -26.47 5.88 1.96
CA GLN A 17 -26.55 5.35 3.31
C GLN A 17 -26.72 6.45 4.38
N GLY A 18 -26.90 7.70 3.94
CA GLY A 18 -27.10 8.84 4.84
C GLY A 18 -25.82 9.44 5.40
N VAL A 19 -24.65 9.08 4.86
CA VAL A 19 -23.36 9.68 5.22
C VAL A 19 -22.96 10.69 4.16
N ILE A 20 -22.82 11.96 4.57
CA ILE A 20 -22.43 13.05 3.68
C ILE A 20 -20.92 13.27 3.81
N MET A 21 -20.21 13.20 2.68
CA MET A 21 -18.78 13.52 2.59
C MET A 21 -18.57 14.85 1.86
N GLU A 22 -17.78 15.74 2.46
CA GLU A 22 -17.27 16.93 1.79
C GLU A 22 -15.91 16.59 1.17
N LEU A 23 -15.84 16.47 -0.15
CA LEU A 23 -14.61 16.17 -0.86
C LEU A 23 -13.77 17.42 -1.05
N ARG A 24 -12.48 17.32 -0.72
CA ARG A 24 -11.48 18.37 -0.94
C ARG A 24 -10.28 17.80 -1.69
N VAL A 25 -9.90 18.47 -2.75
CA VAL A 25 -8.72 18.14 -3.56
C VAL A 25 -7.70 19.24 -3.37
N GLU A 26 -6.65 18.96 -2.63
CA GLU A 26 -5.64 19.95 -2.26
C GLU A 26 -4.23 19.44 -2.58
N ALA A 27 -3.39 20.33 -3.11
CA ALA A 27 -1.99 20.02 -3.39
C ALA A 27 -1.14 20.02 -2.11
N ASN A 28 -1.47 20.89 -1.15
CA ASN A 28 -0.81 20.97 0.15
C ASN A 28 -1.84 20.58 1.22
N TRP A 29 -1.80 19.35 1.63
CA TRP A 29 -2.74 18.78 2.59
C TRP A 29 -2.14 18.69 3.98
N ASP A 30 -2.97 18.95 4.97
CA ASP A 30 -2.67 18.76 6.39
C ASP A 30 -3.65 17.72 6.93
N ILE A 31 -3.19 16.49 7.07
CA ILE A 31 -4.03 15.34 7.41
C ILE A 31 -4.83 15.55 8.70
N ALA A 32 -4.32 16.38 9.62
CA ALA A 32 -5.00 16.68 10.88
C ALA A 32 -6.31 17.47 10.70
N LYS A 33 -6.59 17.97 9.51
CA LYS A 33 -7.80 18.75 9.18
C LYS A 33 -8.93 17.93 8.58
N TYR A 34 -8.71 16.64 8.34
CA TYR A 34 -9.67 15.78 7.64
C TYR A 34 -10.02 14.56 8.47
N ASP A 35 -11.26 14.11 8.37
CA ASP A 35 -11.75 12.89 9.03
C ASP A 35 -11.28 11.64 8.28
N ALA A 36 -11.04 11.74 6.96
CA ALA A 36 -10.54 10.67 6.13
C ALA A 36 -9.62 11.22 5.02
N PHE A 37 -8.72 10.39 4.54
CA PHE A 37 -7.76 10.74 3.51
C PHE A 37 -7.62 9.60 2.51
N LEU A 38 -7.79 9.88 1.21
CA LEU A 38 -7.57 8.91 0.14
C LEU A 38 -6.14 9.00 -0.38
N ALA A 39 -5.36 7.96 -0.14
CA ALA A 39 -3.98 7.85 -0.57
C ALA A 39 -3.73 6.64 -1.48
N GLY A 40 -2.60 6.64 -2.16
CA GLY A 40 -2.03 5.44 -2.78
C GLY A 40 -0.78 5.04 -2.03
N TYR A 41 -0.66 3.75 -1.77
CA TYR A 41 0.55 3.14 -1.23
C TYR A 41 1.19 2.25 -2.29
N ALA A 42 2.51 2.25 -2.32
CA ALA A 42 3.26 1.26 -3.08
C ALA A 42 3.27 -0.06 -2.32
N ALA A 43 3.14 -1.18 -3.03
CA ALA A 43 3.47 -2.47 -2.47
C ALA A 43 5.00 -2.64 -2.43
N GLU A 44 5.48 -3.34 -1.43
CA GLU A 44 6.91 -3.63 -1.25
C GLU A 44 7.12 -5.14 -1.14
N PHE A 45 8.33 -5.60 -1.50
CA PHE A 45 8.64 -7.03 -1.41
C PHE A 45 8.86 -7.52 0.02
N ASP A 46 9.32 -6.62 0.89
CA ASP A 46 9.58 -6.96 2.28
C ASP A 46 8.48 -6.38 3.18
N PRO A 47 7.78 -7.22 3.95
CA PRO A 47 6.74 -6.77 4.87
C PRO A 47 7.25 -5.85 5.98
N ASP A 48 8.56 -5.74 6.20
CA ASP A 48 9.13 -4.78 7.16
C ASP A 48 8.76 -3.32 6.85
N MET A 49 8.42 -3.01 5.61
CA MET A 49 7.93 -1.69 5.24
C MET A 49 6.65 -1.28 6.00
N MET A 50 5.87 -2.25 6.48
CA MET A 50 4.70 -2.01 7.32
C MET A 50 5.06 -1.36 8.66
N TYR A 51 6.26 -1.60 9.17
CA TYR A 51 6.75 -0.97 10.41
C TYR A 51 6.69 0.57 10.34
N ALA A 52 7.20 1.14 9.26
CA ALA A 52 7.23 2.61 9.10
C ALA A 52 5.83 3.23 8.99
N ASN A 53 4.84 2.46 8.54
CA ASN A 53 3.49 2.96 8.27
C ASN A 53 2.49 2.69 9.41
N PHE A 54 2.68 1.63 10.20
CA PHE A 54 1.68 1.20 11.17
C PHE A 54 2.11 1.26 12.64
N VAL A 55 3.41 1.30 12.94
CA VAL A 55 3.86 1.41 14.32
C VAL A 55 3.47 2.76 14.91
N THR A 56 3.03 2.74 16.14
CA THR A 56 2.65 3.94 16.90
C THR A 56 3.76 4.99 16.90
N GLY A 57 3.45 6.18 16.41
CA GLY A 57 4.39 7.30 16.33
C GLY A 57 5.46 7.19 15.23
N ALA A 58 5.43 6.18 14.38
CA ALA A 58 6.32 6.10 13.22
C ALA A 58 6.06 7.24 12.23
N SER A 59 7.10 7.72 11.56
CA SER A 59 7.02 8.90 10.69
C SER A 59 6.11 8.75 9.47
N GLY A 60 5.90 7.53 9.00
CA GLY A 60 4.99 7.20 7.90
C GLY A 60 3.56 6.90 8.36
N ASN A 61 3.32 6.82 9.68
CA ASN A 61 2.00 6.56 10.24
C ASN A 61 1.13 7.82 10.22
N SER A 62 0.75 8.23 9.02
CA SER A 62 -0.10 9.41 8.82
C SER A 62 -1.54 9.22 9.30
N MET A 63 -1.97 7.98 9.50
CA MET A 63 -3.29 7.61 10.01
C MET A 63 -3.42 7.79 11.52
N GLN A 64 -2.32 8.06 12.22
CA GLN A 64 -2.25 8.08 13.68
C GLN A 64 -2.73 6.76 14.32
N TYR A 65 -2.55 5.66 13.60
CA TYR A 65 -2.88 4.33 14.08
C TYR A 65 -2.07 3.99 15.32
N SER A 66 -2.68 3.32 16.27
CA SER A 66 -2.01 2.89 17.48
C SER A 66 -2.63 1.60 18.00
N ASN A 67 -1.84 0.54 18.01
CA ASN A 67 -2.20 -0.76 18.54
C ASN A 67 -0.94 -1.44 19.07
N ALA A 68 -0.91 -1.72 20.38
CA ALA A 68 0.28 -2.25 21.04
C ALA A 68 0.66 -3.66 20.56
N ASP A 69 -0.31 -4.49 20.16
CA ASP A 69 -0.05 -5.83 19.64
C ASP A 69 0.54 -5.73 18.23
N VAL A 70 0.03 -4.83 17.39
CA VAL A 70 0.61 -4.52 16.08
C VAL A 70 2.04 -4.00 16.21
N ASP A 71 2.28 -3.06 17.11
CA ASP A 71 3.61 -2.51 17.38
C ASP A 71 4.61 -3.62 17.74
N LYS A 72 4.17 -4.54 18.62
CA LYS A 72 4.99 -5.67 19.05
C LYS A 72 5.27 -6.64 17.90
N LEU A 73 4.26 -7.04 17.14
CA LEU A 73 4.39 -7.99 16.04
C LEU A 73 5.31 -7.46 14.95
N LEU A 74 5.16 -6.18 14.58
CA LEU A 74 6.03 -5.56 13.58
C LEU A 74 7.47 -5.41 14.08
N ALA A 75 7.68 -5.14 15.36
CA ALA A 75 9.02 -5.13 15.96
C ALA A 75 9.63 -6.55 15.99
N ASP A 76 8.87 -7.56 16.38
CA ASP A 76 9.34 -8.95 16.41
C ASP A 76 9.67 -9.46 14.99
N GLY A 77 8.81 -9.18 14.00
CA GLY A 77 9.02 -9.56 12.60
C GLY A 77 10.26 -8.93 11.97
N ARG A 78 10.62 -7.71 12.40
CA ARG A 78 11.84 -7.03 11.98
C ARG A 78 13.12 -7.73 12.46
N HIS A 79 13.08 -8.34 13.62
CA HIS A 79 14.24 -8.98 14.27
C HIS A 79 14.31 -10.50 14.08
N GLU A 80 13.25 -11.13 13.55
CA GLU A 80 13.23 -12.58 13.35
C GLU A 80 14.01 -12.97 12.08
N GLU A 81 15.07 -13.77 12.26
CA GLU A 81 15.93 -14.23 11.18
C GLU A 81 15.43 -15.52 10.50
N ASN A 82 14.62 -16.32 11.21
CA ASN A 82 14.06 -17.54 10.65
C ASN A 82 12.86 -17.21 9.76
N THR A 83 12.95 -17.52 8.48
CA THR A 83 11.93 -17.18 7.48
C THR A 83 10.53 -17.68 7.83
N GLU A 84 10.40 -18.91 8.31
CA GLU A 84 9.07 -19.48 8.62
C GLU A 84 8.45 -18.85 9.87
N LYS A 85 9.27 -18.57 10.88
CA LYS A 85 8.79 -17.83 12.06
C LYS A 85 8.43 -16.39 11.70
N ARG A 86 9.24 -15.74 10.86
CA ARG A 86 8.98 -14.39 10.39
C ARG A 86 7.66 -14.32 9.63
N LYS A 87 7.39 -15.27 8.73
CA LYS A 87 6.09 -15.37 8.06
C LYS A 87 4.94 -15.51 9.06
N ALA A 88 5.08 -16.37 10.05
CA ALA A 88 4.03 -16.57 11.06
C ALA A 88 3.73 -15.28 11.83
N ILE A 89 4.75 -14.50 12.17
CA ILE A 89 4.59 -13.19 12.84
C ILE A 89 3.81 -12.22 11.96
N TYR A 90 4.14 -12.13 10.66
CA TYR A 90 3.41 -11.21 9.76
C TYR A 90 1.98 -11.68 9.47
N HIS A 91 1.70 -12.99 9.44
CA HIS A 91 0.32 -13.49 9.36
C HIS A 91 -0.47 -13.14 10.62
N GLU A 92 0.12 -13.29 11.81
CA GLU A 92 -0.51 -12.85 13.06
C GLU A 92 -0.76 -11.33 13.06
N PHE A 93 0.18 -10.54 12.52
CA PHE A 93 -0.03 -9.11 12.33
C PHE A 93 -1.25 -8.82 11.43
N GLU A 94 -1.39 -9.53 10.31
CA GLU A 94 -2.56 -9.37 9.41
C GLU A 94 -3.87 -9.64 10.15
N GLU A 95 -3.95 -10.73 10.92
CA GLU A 95 -5.14 -11.08 11.70
C GLU A 95 -5.48 -10.00 12.75
N VAL A 96 -4.49 -9.55 13.52
CA VAL A 96 -4.70 -8.50 14.54
C VAL A 96 -5.07 -7.15 13.91
N TYR A 97 -4.49 -6.84 12.75
CA TYR A 97 -4.77 -5.60 12.04
C TYR A 97 -6.17 -5.59 11.43
N ASP A 98 -6.66 -6.72 10.91
CA ASP A 98 -8.00 -6.84 10.32
C ASP A 98 -9.12 -6.60 11.33
N ASP A 99 -8.89 -6.89 12.60
CA ASP A 99 -9.86 -6.63 13.68
C ASP A 99 -10.07 -5.13 13.95
N ALA A 100 -9.05 -4.29 13.69
CA ALA A 100 -9.11 -2.85 13.91
C ALA A 100 -8.20 -2.11 12.91
N PRO A 101 -8.56 -2.08 11.62
CA PRO A 101 -7.69 -1.53 10.60
C PRO A 101 -7.61 0.00 10.65
N GLY A 102 -6.40 0.53 10.47
CA GLY A 102 -6.16 1.96 10.34
C GLY A 102 -6.42 2.50 8.93
N LEU A 103 -6.47 1.62 7.92
CA LEU A 103 -6.80 1.98 6.55
C LEU A 103 -7.66 0.89 5.90
N PHE A 104 -8.45 1.29 4.91
CA PHE A 104 -9.24 0.39 4.09
C PHE A 104 -8.71 0.39 2.67
N ILE A 105 -8.41 -0.78 2.14
CA ILE A 105 -8.02 -0.94 0.74
C ILE A 105 -9.28 -0.91 -0.11
N ILE A 106 -9.40 0.10 -0.97
CA ILE A 106 -10.54 0.24 -1.88
C ILE A 106 -10.32 -0.61 -3.13
N CYS A 107 -9.15 -0.52 -3.74
CA CYS A 107 -8.78 -1.29 -4.93
C CYS A 107 -7.27 -1.33 -5.12
N TYR A 108 -6.83 -2.30 -5.92
CA TYR A 108 -5.49 -2.32 -6.49
C TYR A 108 -5.56 -1.80 -7.92
N ILE A 109 -4.65 -0.91 -8.28
CA ILE A 109 -4.58 -0.35 -9.64
C ILE A 109 -3.64 -1.21 -10.46
N ASP A 110 -4.10 -1.67 -11.62
CA ASP A 110 -3.28 -2.42 -12.56
C ASP A 110 -2.19 -1.53 -13.16
N ALA A 111 -0.98 -2.06 -13.22
CA ALA A 111 0.12 -1.46 -13.96
C ALA A 111 0.17 -2.06 -15.38
N ASN A 112 -0.09 -1.23 -16.38
CA ASN A 112 -0.10 -1.67 -17.78
C ASN A 112 1.21 -1.29 -18.45
N TYR A 113 1.89 -2.28 -19.01
CA TYR A 113 3.14 -2.11 -19.74
C TYR A 113 2.98 -2.49 -21.21
N VAL A 114 3.52 -1.64 -22.08
CA VAL A 114 3.53 -1.90 -23.52
C VAL A 114 4.98 -1.96 -23.97
N SER A 115 5.35 -3.03 -24.66
CA SER A 115 6.69 -3.22 -25.21
C SER A 115 6.69 -3.45 -26.70
N ILE A 116 7.83 -3.24 -27.33
CA ILE A 116 8.04 -3.62 -28.73
C ILE A 116 8.09 -5.14 -28.87
N PRO A 117 7.68 -5.72 -30.02
CA PRO A 117 7.84 -7.14 -30.28
C PRO A 117 9.30 -7.56 -30.18
N GLY A 118 9.52 -8.74 -29.60
CA GLY A 118 10.87 -9.31 -29.46
C GLY A 118 11.64 -8.85 -28.21
N LEU A 119 11.09 -7.96 -27.39
CA LEU A 119 11.67 -7.71 -26.08
C LEU A 119 11.45 -8.93 -25.17
N ASN A 120 12.56 -9.46 -24.64
CA ASN A 120 12.57 -10.62 -23.77
C ASN A 120 13.02 -10.23 -22.37
N VAL A 121 12.69 -11.08 -21.39
CA VAL A 121 13.08 -10.98 -19.98
C VAL A 121 12.33 -9.88 -19.22
N LEU A 122 11.13 -9.56 -19.68
CA LEU A 122 10.20 -8.77 -18.87
C LEU A 122 9.65 -9.67 -17.76
N ASP A 123 10.23 -9.59 -16.58
CA ASP A 123 9.73 -10.32 -15.40
C ASP A 123 8.60 -9.51 -14.76
N THR A 124 7.37 -9.89 -15.08
CA THR A 124 6.16 -9.25 -14.53
C THR A 124 5.76 -9.80 -13.16
N ASP A 125 6.32 -10.94 -12.74
CA ASP A 125 5.95 -11.58 -11.48
C ASP A 125 6.53 -10.84 -10.25
N ARG A 126 7.55 -10.00 -10.49
CA ARG A 126 8.20 -9.18 -9.46
C ARG A 126 7.90 -7.68 -9.57
N VAL A 127 6.96 -7.32 -10.40
CA VAL A 127 6.58 -5.91 -10.56
C VAL A 127 5.52 -5.54 -9.55
N LEU A 128 5.83 -4.62 -8.65
CA LEU A 128 4.94 -4.11 -7.61
C LEU A 128 4.38 -2.72 -7.94
N GLY A 129 4.04 -2.49 -9.19
CA GLY A 129 3.54 -1.21 -9.67
C GLY A 129 4.65 -0.21 -9.98
N HIS A 130 4.28 1.04 -10.29
CA HIS A 130 5.21 2.03 -10.79
C HIS A 130 5.98 2.81 -9.71
N HIS A 131 5.58 2.69 -8.46
CA HIS A 131 6.21 3.40 -7.34
C HIS A 131 7.21 2.56 -6.54
N ALA A 132 7.23 1.25 -6.74
CA ALA A 132 8.12 0.33 -6.04
C ALA A 132 9.06 -0.37 -7.02
N ALA A 133 9.14 -1.70 -7.00
CA ALA A 133 9.92 -2.45 -7.97
C ALA A 133 9.24 -2.41 -9.34
N GLY A 134 9.51 -1.37 -10.10
CA GLY A 134 8.95 -1.16 -11.43
C GLY A 134 9.46 -2.18 -12.45
N VAL A 135 8.84 -2.20 -13.62
CA VAL A 135 9.16 -3.13 -14.71
C VAL A 135 10.64 -3.14 -15.13
N MET A 136 11.36 -2.07 -14.85
CA MET A 136 12.78 -1.92 -15.22
C MET A 136 13.75 -2.44 -14.14
N TRP A 137 13.28 -3.14 -13.13
CA TRP A 137 14.11 -3.60 -12.01
C TRP A 137 15.25 -4.54 -12.44
N ASN A 138 15.08 -5.25 -13.57
CA ASN A 138 16.08 -6.15 -14.16
C ASN A 138 16.45 -5.74 -15.61
N VAL A 139 16.44 -4.45 -15.91
CA VAL A 139 16.67 -3.93 -17.27
C VAL A 139 18.00 -4.36 -17.88
N GLU A 140 19.01 -4.65 -17.05
CA GLU A 140 20.33 -5.16 -17.45
C GLU A 140 20.27 -6.58 -18.06
N GLU A 141 19.22 -7.33 -17.79
CA GLU A 141 18.99 -8.68 -18.34
C GLU A 141 18.18 -8.66 -19.63
N TRP A 142 17.64 -7.50 -20.01
CA TRP A 142 16.75 -7.41 -21.15
C TRP A 142 17.49 -7.64 -22.46
N THR A 143 16.88 -8.39 -23.35
CA THR A 143 17.37 -8.66 -24.68
C THR A 143 16.31 -8.37 -25.75
N LEU A 144 16.76 -8.02 -26.95
CA LEU A 144 15.89 -7.81 -28.09
C LEU A 144 16.18 -8.90 -29.15
N SER A 145 15.17 -9.71 -29.43
CA SER A 145 15.25 -10.69 -30.54
C SER A 145 15.18 -9.94 -31.87
N LYS A 146 15.99 -10.39 -32.83
CA LYS A 146 15.98 -9.85 -34.21
C LYS A 146 14.81 -10.45 -35.00
#